data_70b3691da528dc4ec445898af090465d
#
_entry.id   70b3691da528dc4ec445898af090465d
#
_cell.length_a   1.000
_cell.length_b   1.000
_cell.length_c   1.000
_cell.angle_alpha   90.00
_cell.angle_beta   90.00
_cell.angle_gamma   90.00
#
_symmetry.space_group_name_H-M   'P 1'
#
loop_
_entity.id
_entity.type
_entity.pdbx_description
1 polymer ?
#
loop_
_entity_poly.entity_id
_entity_poly.type
_entity_poly.pdbx_seq_one_letter_code
_entity_poly.pdbx_strand_id
1 'polypeptide(L)'
;MDCISTGSSNLDRFLRGGIRTGIITNIFGESGSGKSQFCFSICANLLKKNEDSKIIFIDTSGNFRPERILDITNKHNLNKILHNIHYIRPYSIKEQFDAIKKIYEIQPKLVIIDTITSLIALESKNISRHLILMKFIHQLAHIAINNNCAI
;
A
#
# COMPACT_ATOMS: atom_id res chain seq x y z
N MET A 1 10.34 -3.92 -15.61
CA MET A 1 9.65 -3.36 -14.43
C MET A 1 8.39 -2.67 -14.92
N ASP A 2 7.26 -3.08 -14.39
CA ASP A 2 5.98 -2.45 -14.72
C ASP A 2 5.75 -1.22 -13.85
N CYS A 3 4.86 -0.32 -14.29
CA CYS A 3 4.46 0.85 -13.52
C CYS A 3 2.94 0.85 -13.33
N ILE A 4 2.52 1.31 -12.15
CA ILE A 4 1.13 1.56 -11.81
C ILE A 4 0.90 3.07 -11.89
N SER A 5 -0.04 3.50 -12.74
CA SER A 5 -0.37 4.92 -12.88
C SER A 5 -0.90 5.50 -11.57
N THR A 6 -0.45 6.70 -11.24
CA THR A 6 -0.97 7.48 -10.10
C THR A 6 -2.34 8.09 -10.38
N GLY A 7 -2.75 8.14 -11.66
CA GLY A 7 -3.94 8.84 -12.14
C GLY A 7 -3.70 10.30 -12.49
N SER A 8 -2.49 10.79 -12.28
CA SER A 8 -2.06 12.14 -12.70
C SER A 8 -0.99 12.03 -13.78
N SER A 9 -1.29 12.47 -14.99
CA SER A 9 -0.35 12.43 -16.11
C SER A 9 0.96 13.19 -15.84
N ASN A 10 0.88 14.29 -15.10
CA ASN A 10 2.05 15.08 -14.73
C ASN A 10 2.94 14.33 -13.74
N LEU A 11 2.32 13.68 -12.72
CA LEU A 11 3.05 12.90 -11.73
C LEU A 11 3.62 11.62 -12.35
N ASP A 12 2.86 10.95 -13.21
CA ASP A 12 3.35 9.77 -13.93
C ASP A 12 4.54 10.11 -14.82
N ARG A 13 4.51 11.28 -15.51
CA ARG A 13 5.66 11.76 -16.29
C ARG A 13 6.88 12.03 -15.39
N PHE A 14 6.68 12.68 -14.25
CA PHE A 14 7.75 12.95 -13.28
C PHE A 14 8.36 11.65 -12.74
N LEU A 15 7.52 10.64 -12.43
CA LEU A 15 7.94 9.31 -11.95
C LEU A 15 8.37 8.35 -13.08
N ARG A 16 8.40 8.83 -14.33
CA ARG A 16 8.74 8.02 -15.52
C ARG A 16 7.85 6.79 -15.69
N GLY A 17 6.53 6.96 -15.51
CA GLY A 17 5.52 5.94 -15.75
C GLY A 17 4.61 5.64 -14.56
N GLY A 18 4.86 6.22 -13.39
CA GLY A 18 4.08 5.99 -12.16
C GLY A 18 4.84 5.21 -11.09
N ILE A 19 4.12 4.54 -10.22
CA ILE A 19 4.68 3.73 -9.12
C ILE A 19 5.24 2.43 -9.70
N ARG A 20 6.54 2.19 -9.49
CA ARG A 20 7.23 1.04 -10.08
C ARG A 20 7.04 -0.23 -9.26
N THR A 21 6.88 -1.36 -9.94
CA THR A 21 6.99 -2.68 -9.31
C THR A 21 8.43 -3.05 -9.01
N GLY A 22 8.62 -3.94 -8.02
CA GLY A 22 9.94 -4.39 -7.60
C GLY A 22 10.69 -3.46 -6.65
N ILE A 23 10.06 -2.35 -6.24
CA ILE A 23 10.64 -1.39 -5.29
C ILE A 23 9.61 -0.92 -4.26
N ILE A 24 10.12 -0.33 -3.17
CA ILE A 24 9.31 0.41 -2.19
C ILE A 24 9.30 1.90 -2.58
N THR A 25 8.11 2.49 -2.64
CA THR A 25 7.92 3.93 -2.84
C THR A 25 7.47 4.56 -1.52
N ASN A 26 8.32 5.37 -0.92
CA ASN A 26 7.99 6.07 0.32
C ASN A 26 7.33 7.42 0.03
N ILE A 27 6.12 7.61 0.59
CA ILE A 27 5.35 8.86 0.50
C ILE A 27 5.29 9.47 1.89
N PHE A 28 5.86 10.65 2.06
CA PHE A 28 5.87 11.36 3.33
C PHE A 28 5.37 12.80 3.17
N GLY A 29 4.93 13.39 4.28
CA GLY A 29 4.38 14.74 4.31
C GLY A 29 3.58 14.98 5.59
N GLU A 30 3.15 16.21 5.81
CA GLU A 30 2.38 16.62 6.98
C GLU A 30 1.03 15.88 7.07
N SER A 31 0.44 15.86 8.26
CA SER A 31 -0.92 15.37 8.44
C SER A 31 -1.89 16.17 7.58
N GLY A 32 -2.87 15.51 6.96
CA GLY A 32 -3.83 16.16 6.07
C GLY A 32 -3.31 16.48 4.65
N SER A 33 -2.05 16.17 4.31
CA SER A 33 -1.49 16.45 2.97
C SER A 33 -2.01 15.53 1.83
N GLY A 34 -2.94 14.63 2.12
CA GLY A 34 -3.56 13.78 1.10
C GLY A 34 -2.85 12.44 0.84
N LYS A 35 -1.90 12.01 1.68
CA LYS A 35 -1.18 10.73 1.50
C LYS A 35 -2.10 9.52 1.33
N SER A 36 -3.06 9.34 2.25
CA SER A 36 -4.05 8.26 2.17
C SER A 36 -4.94 8.39 0.94
N GLN A 37 -5.34 9.61 0.57
CA GLN A 37 -6.12 9.86 -0.65
C GLN A 37 -5.31 9.47 -1.90
N PHE A 38 -4.02 9.74 -1.91
CA PHE A 38 -3.12 9.32 -3.00
C PHE A 38 -3.04 7.79 -3.09
N CYS A 39 -2.95 7.09 -1.96
CA CYS A 39 -2.99 5.63 -1.92
C CYS A 39 -4.31 5.08 -2.49
N PHE A 40 -5.47 5.67 -2.15
CA PHE A 40 -6.76 5.28 -2.73
C PHE A 40 -6.81 5.52 -4.25
N SER A 41 -6.22 6.63 -4.73
CA SER A 41 -6.14 6.92 -6.16
C SER A 41 -5.32 5.88 -6.93
N ILE A 42 -4.20 5.42 -6.36
CA ILE A 42 -3.38 4.36 -6.98
C ILE A 42 -4.16 3.04 -7.03
N CYS A 43 -4.84 2.65 -5.94
CA CYS A 43 -5.71 1.47 -5.92
C CYS A 43 -6.77 1.55 -7.02
N ALA A 44 -7.49 2.67 -7.08
CA ALA A 44 -8.54 2.89 -8.05
C ALA A 44 -8.04 2.80 -9.50
N ASN A 45 -6.89 3.43 -9.79
CA ASN A 45 -6.33 3.43 -11.15
C ASN A 45 -5.80 2.06 -11.56
N LEU A 46 -5.22 1.30 -10.63
CA LEU A 46 -4.83 -0.09 -10.91
C LEU A 46 -6.06 -0.94 -11.27
N LEU A 47 -7.13 -0.85 -10.48
CA LEU A 47 -8.37 -1.60 -10.71
C LEU A 47 -9.16 -1.14 -11.94
N LYS A 48 -9.05 0.14 -12.33
CA LYS A 48 -9.58 0.63 -13.61
C LYS A 48 -8.90 -0.02 -14.80
N LYS A 49 -7.58 -0.16 -14.72
CA LYS A 49 -6.76 -0.72 -15.80
C LYS A 49 -6.87 -2.25 -15.88
N ASN A 50 -6.91 -2.91 -14.74
CA ASN A 50 -7.05 -4.37 -14.63
C ASN A 50 -7.85 -4.71 -13.37
N GLU A 51 -9.13 -5.07 -13.57
CA GLU A 51 -10.07 -5.35 -12.48
C GLU A 51 -9.68 -6.57 -11.64
N ASP A 52 -8.90 -7.51 -12.19
CA ASP A 52 -8.47 -8.73 -11.51
C ASP A 52 -7.18 -8.54 -10.71
N SER A 53 -6.60 -7.34 -10.72
CA SER A 53 -5.39 -7.05 -9.95
C SER A 53 -5.66 -7.15 -8.45
N LYS A 54 -4.89 -7.97 -7.76
CA LYS A 54 -4.97 -8.08 -6.30
C LYS A 54 -4.19 -6.97 -5.63
N ILE A 55 -4.78 -6.38 -4.61
CA ILE A 55 -4.20 -5.31 -3.77
C ILE A 55 -4.25 -5.76 -2.33
N ILE A 56 -3.18 -5.52 -1.58
CA ILE A 56 -3.19 -5.60 -0.12
C ILE A 56 -3.11 -4.18 0.44
N PHE A 57 -4.03 -3.85 1.33
CA PHE A 57 -4.03 -2.57 2.05
C PHE A 57 -3.87 -2.84 3.54
N ILE A 58 -2.67 -2.53 4.07
CA ILE A 58 -2.34 -2.65 5.50
C ILE A 58 -2.55 -1.29 6.15
N ASP A 59 -3.57 -1.19 6.99
CA ASP A 59 -4.00 0.06 7.63
C ASP A 59 -3.72 0.00 9.13
N THR A 60 -2.65 0.63 9.58
CA THR A 60 -2.29 0.70 11.00
C THR A 60 -2.94 1.87 11.72
N SER A 61 -3.54 2.80 10.99
CA SER A 61 -4.13 4.04 11.52
C SER A 61 -5.66 4.06 11.54
N GLY A 62 -6.32 3.12 10.84
CA GLY A 62 -7.78 3.05 10.76
C GLY A 62 -8.39 4.06 9.79
N ASN A 63 -7.62 4.50 8.80
CA ASN A 63 -8.04 5.53 7.85
C ASN A 63 -8.58 4.99 6.52
N PHE A 64 -8.63 3.67 6.33
CA PHE A 64 -9.14 3.07 5.11
C PHE A 64 -10.60 3.45 4.86
N ARG A 65 -10.87 3.96 3.67
CA ARG A 65 -12.19 4.39 3.22
C ARG A 65 -12.47 3.83 1.82
N PRO A 66 -13.09 2.64 1.74
CA PRO A 66 -13.35 2.00 0.45
C PRO A 66 -14.26 2.84 -0.46
N GLU A 67 -15.13 3.68 0.13
CA GLU A 67 -16.00 4.58 -0.62
C GLU A 67 -15.20 5.54 -1.51
N ARG A 68 -14.02 5.98 -1.05
CA ARG A 68 -13.14 6.86 -1.83
C ARG A 68 -12.60 6.19 -3.10
N ILE A 69 -12.33 4.88 -3.02
CA ILE A 69 -11.89 4.11 -4.19
C ILE A 69 -13.04 4.02 -5.20
N LEU A 70 -14.28 3.82 -4.72
CA LEU A 70 -15.46 3.80 -5.58
C LEU A 70 -15.70 5.13 -6.29
N ASP A 71 -15.67 6.22 -5.56
CA ASP A 71 -15.85 7.56 -6.12
C ASP A 71 -14.87 7.81 -7.28
N ILE A 72 -13.59 7.39 -7.09
CA ILE A 72 -12.56 7.56 -8.11
C ILE A 72 -12.79 6.61 -9.30
N THR A 73 -13.26 5.40 -9.07
CA THR A 73 -13.49 4.43 -10.15
C THR A 73 -14.70 4.74 -10.99
N ASN A 74 -15.64 5.56 -10.50
CA ASN A 74 -16.96 5.79 -11.10
C ASN A 74 -17.75 4.47 -11.32
N LYS A 75 -17.50 3.45 -10.50
CA LYS A 75 -18.14 2.14 -10.59
C LYS A 75 -19.14 2.00 -9.44
N HIS A 76 -20.34 1.54 -9.80
CA HIS A 76 -21.42 1.36 -8.82
C HIS A 76 -21.40 -0.02 -8.13
N ASN A 77 -20.51 -0.93 -8.54
CA ASN A 77 -20.44 -2.27 -7.95
C ASN A 77 -19.30 -2.38 -6.94
N LEU A 78 -19.61 -2.02 -5.69
CA LEU A 78 -18.70 -2.09 -4.54
C LEU A 78 -18.09 -3.49 -4.39
N ASN A 79 -18.92 -4.51 -4.48
CA ASN A 79 -18.48 -5.89 -4.22
C ASN A 79 -17.40 -6.35 -5.21
N LYS A 80 -17.51 -6.00 -6.48
CA LYS A 80 -16.54 -6.39 -7.50
C LYS A 80 -15.18 -5.73 -7.29
N ILE A 81 -15.17 -4.46 -6.86
CA ILE A 81 -13.93 -3.72 -6.61
C ILE A 81 -13.27 -4.17 -5.31
N LEU A 82 -14.06 -4.32 -4.24
CA LEU A 82 -13.54 -4.73 -2.94
C LEU A 82 -13.10 -6.19 -2.90
N HIS A 83 -13.62 -7.05 -3.78
CA HIS A 83 -13.21 -8.45 -3.86
C HIS A 83 -11.70 -8.62 -4.05
N ASN A 84 -11.07 -7.71 -4.76
CA ASN A 84 -9.63 -7.76 -5.06
C ASN A 84 -8.78 -6.90 -4.11
N ILE A 85 -9.38 -6.25 -3.10
CA ILE A 85 -8.67 -5.51 -2.07
C ILE A 85 -8.69 -6.30 -0.76
N HIS A 86 -7.55 -6.87 -0.42
CA HIS A 86 -7.36 -7.57 0.85
C HIS A 86 -6.97 -6.55 1.93
N TYR A 87 -7.95 -6.18 2.75
CA TYR A 87 -7.75 -5.25 3.85
C TYR A 87 -7.22 -5.96 5.08
N ILE A 88 -6.14 -5.44 5.66
CA ILE A 88 -5.52 -5.95 6.89
C ILE A 88 -5.35 -4.80 7.87
N ARG A 89 -5.88 -4.94 9.07
CA ARG A 89 -5.74 -3.94 10.14
C ARG A 89 -4.98 -4.55 11.32
N PRO A 90 -3.65 -4.40 11.37
CA PRO A 90 -2.87 -4.84 12.52
C PRO A 90 -3.04 -3.88 13.70
N TYR A 91 -3.06 -4.43 14.90
CA TYR A 91 -3.13 -3.69 16.16
C TYR A 91 -1.84 -3.79 16.98
N SER A 92 -0.87 -4.59 16.51
CA SER A 92 0.43 -4.78 17.15
C SER A 92 1.55 -4.90 16.11
N ILE A 93 2.80 -4.67 16.54
CA ILE A 93 4.00 -4.89 15.70
C ILE A 93 4.01 -6.34 15.19
N LYS A 94 3.66 -7.30 16.05
CA LYS A 94 3.61 -8.71 15.65
C LYS A 94 2.63 -8.92 14.49
N GLU A 95 1.42 -8.41 14.59
CA GLU A 95 0.40 -8.53 13.54
C GLU A 95 0.82 -7.80 12.25
N GLN A 96 1.52 -6.67 12.38
CA GLN A 96 2.09 -5.96 11.23
C GLN A 96 3.12 -6.83 10.49
N PHE A 97 3.98 -7.56 11.22
CA PHE A 97 4.90 -8.53 10.62
C PHE A 97 4.17 -9.76 10.06
N ASP A 98 3.12 -10.24 10.72
CA ASP A 98 2.33 -11.36 10.22
C ASP A 98 1.59 -11.02 8.92
N ALA A 99 1.24 -9.75 8.69
CA ALA A 99 0.68 -9.29 7.41
C ALA A 99 1.61 -9.55 6.21
N ILE A 100 2.93 -9.60 6.44
CA ILE A 100 3.92 -9.95 5.41
C ILE A 100 3.66 -11.35 4.82
N LYS A 101 3.25 -12.30 5.64
CA LYS A 101 2.95 -13.67 5.19
C LYS A 101 1.81 -13.68 4.18
N LYS A 102 0.81 -12.81 4.39
CA LYS A 102 -0.32 -12.65 3.46
C LYS A 102 0.11 -12.12 2.10
N ILE A 103 1.17 -11.32 2.03
CA ILE A 103 1.70 -10.84 0.75
C ILE A 103 2.24 -12.01 -0.09
N TYR A 104 2.93 -12.96 0.54
CA TYR A 104 3.41 -14.16 -0.14
C TYR A 104 2.27 -15.09 -0.61
N GLU A 105 1.22 -15.24 0.20
CA GLU A 105 0.06 -16.09 -0.12
C GLU A 105 -0.77 -15.51 -1.28
N ILE A 106 -1.03 -14.21 -1.26
CA ILE A 106 -1.95 -13.52 -2.18
C ILE A 106 -1.25 -13.12 -3.49
N GLN A 107 0.05 -12.85 -3.43
CA GLN A 107 0.87 -12.34 -4.56
C GLN A 107 0.23 -11.11 -5.23
N PRO A 108 0.05 -10.01 -4.50
CA PRO A 108 -0.61 -8.82 -5.02
C PRO A 108 0.27 -8.08 -6.03
N LYS A 109 -0.35 -7.26 -6.88
CA LYS A 109 0.36 -6.31 -7.75
C LYS A 109 0.76 -5.04 -7.00
N LEU A 110 0.00 -4.68 -5.97
CA LEU A 110 0.19 -3.49 -5.14
C LEU A 110 0.00 -3.82 -3.66
N VAL A 111 0.92 -3.36 -2.83
CA VAL A 111 0.79 -3.36 -1.37
C VAL A 111 0.86 -1.91 -0.89
N ILE A 112 -0.09 -1.52 -0.06
CA ILE A 112 -0.10 -0.21 0.61
C ILE A 112 0.02 -0.42 2.11
N ILE A 113 0.84 0.38 2.77
CA ILE A 113 0.99 0.38 4.22
C ILE A 113 0.78 1.82 4.72
N ASP A 114 -0.36 2.07 5.35
CA ASP A 114 -0.73 3.40 5.87
C ASP A 114 -1.02 3.32 7.40
N THR A 115 -0.03 3.56 8.25
CA THR A 115 1.34 3.99 8.03
C THR A 115 2.34 2.94 8.55
N ILE A 116 3.56 2.96 8.05
CA ILE A 116 4.57 1.97 8.45
C ILE A 116 5.05 2.14 9.90
N THR A 117 5.01 3.36 10.44
CA THR A 117 5.67 3.71 11.72
C THR A 117 4.75 3.77 12.93
N SER A 118 3.43 3.84 12.76
CA SER A 118 2.50 4.13 13.87
C SER A 118 2.58 3.11 15.02
N LEU A 119 2.50 1.83 14.73
CA LEU A 119 2.57 0.77 15.75
C LEU A 119 3.97 0.65 16.36
N ILE A 120 5.01 0.80 15.53
CA ILE A 120 6.40 0.78 16.01
C ILE A 120 6.66 1.95 16.98
N ALA A 121 6.08 3.11 16.72
CA ALA A 121 6.20 4.27 17.59
C ALA A 121 5.48 4.08 18.94
N LEU A 122 4.38 3.34 18.96
CA LEU A 122 3.60 3.11 20.18
C LEU A 122 4.21 2.03 21.08
N GLU A 123 4.67 0.92 20.51
CA GLU A 123 5.01 -0.27 21.28
C GLU A 123 6.50 -0.39 21.64
N SER A 124 7.40 0.33 20.95
CA SER A 124 8.83 0.14 21.14
C SER A 124 9.55 1.34 21.77
N LYS A 125 10.62 1.08 22.54
CA LYS A 125 11.55 2.10 23.05
C LYS A 125 12.44 2.63 21.91
N ASN A 126 12.95 3.86 22.03
CA ASN A 126 13.63 4.59 20.94
C ASN A 126 14.75 3.81 20.21
N ILE A 127 15.59 3.08 20.92
CA ILE A 127 16.69 2.32 20.32
C ILE A 127 16.17 1.11 19.49
N SER A 128 15.10 0.46 19.97
CA SER A 128 14.50 -0.69 19.28
C SER A 128 13.73 -0.29 18.03
N ARG A 129 13.16 0.91 17.98
CA ARG A 129 12.32 1.40 16.87
C ARG A 129 13.03 1.34 15.52
N HIS A 130 14.26 1.85 15.49
CA HIS A 130 15.04 1.87 14.26
C HIS A 130 15.33 0.45 13.74
N LEU A 131 15.74 -0.44 14.61
CA LEU A 131 16.05 -1.83 14.24
C LEU A 131 14.79 -2.58 13.76
N ILE A 132 13.65 -2.40 14.42
CA ILE A 132 12.38 -2.99 14.01
C ILE A 132 11.96 -2.46 12.64
N LEU A 133 12.02 -1.15 12.44
CA LEU A 133 11.69 -0.52 11.17
C LEU A 133 12.60 -1.01 10.04
N MET A 134 13.90 -1.05 10.25
CA MET A 134 14.86 -1.55 9.26
C MET A 134 14.59 -3.00 8.89
N LYS A 135 14.32 -3.86 9.87
CA LYS A 135 13.97 -5.26 9.63
C LYS A 135 12.69 -5.39 8.81
N PHE A 136 11.67 -4.59 9.12
CA PHE A 136 10.40 -4.59 8.40
C PHE A 136 10.59 -4.13 6.95
N ILE A 137 11.29 -3.00 6.74
CA ILE A 137 11.59 -2.48 5.40
C ILE A 137 12.41 -3.48 4.58
N HIS A 138 13.41 -4.14 5.18
CA HIS A 138 14.21 -5.15 4.50
C HIS A 138 13.36 -6.32 3.98
N GLN A 139 12.41 -6.81 4.80
CA GLN A 139 11.49 -7.87 4.38
C GLN A 139 10.58 -7.40 3.24
N LEU A 140 10.05 -6.18 3.31
CA LEU A 140 9.23 -5.61 2.25
C LEU A 140 10.03 -5.43 0.94
N ALA A 141 11.26 -4.96 1.01
CA ALA A 141 12.11 -4.81 -0.18
C ALA A 141 12.36 -6.16 -0.87
N HIS A 142 12.63 -7.20 -0.09
CA HIS A 142 12.80 -8.56 -0.61
C HIS A 142 11.52 -9.07 -1.31
N ILE A 143 10.35 -8.80 -0.72
CA ILE A 143 9.07 -9.16 -1.32
C ILE A 143 8.81 -8.38 -2.61
N ALA A 144 9.03 -7.06 -2.60
CA ALA A 144 8.83 -6.23 -3.79
C ALA A 144 9.57 -6.80 -4.99
N ILE A 145 10.83 -7.19 -4.80
CA ILE A 145 11.69 -7.77 -5.85
C ILE A 145 11.18 -9.14 -6.29
N ASN A 146 10.96 -10.05 -5.33
CA ASN A 146 10.65 -11.45 -5.65
C ASN A 146 9.25 -11.62 -6.28
N ASN A 147 8.27 -10.85 -5.81
CA ASN A 147 6.90 -10.93 -6.30
C ASN A 147 6.62 -9.93 -7.44
N ASN A 148 7.62 -9.11 -7.83
CA ASN A 148 7.45 -8.03 -8.81
C ASN A 148 6.20 -7.17 -8.52
N CYS A 149 6.00 -6.83 -7.24
CA CYS A 149 4.90 -5.95 -6.80
C CYS A 149 5.41 -4.56 -6.44
N ALA A 150 4.53 -3.56 -6.51
CA ALA A 150 4.77 -2.22 -5.98
C ALA A 150 4.42 -2.19 -4.48
N ILE A 151 5.24 -1.54 -3.65
CA ILE A 151 4.96 -1.31 -2.24
C ILE A 151 5.06 0.18 -1.95
#